data_996caa9f14d1bb3faaab6a8b7049ef3a
#
_entry.id   996caa9f14d1bb3faaab6a8b7049ef3a
#
_cell.length_a   1.000
_cell.length_b   1.000
_cell.length_c   1.000
_cell.angle_alpha   90.00
_cell.angle_beta   90.00
_cell.angle_gamma   90.00
#
_symmetry.space_group_name_H-M   'P 1'
#
loop_
_entity.id
_entity.type
_entity.pdbx_description
1 polymer ?
#
loop_
_entity_poly.entity_id
_entity_poly.type
_entity_poly.pdbx_seq_one_letter_code
_entity_poly.pdbx_strand_id
1 'polypeptide(L)'
;MRHLIVPSKKTAEWLDKLRSNGWIMEGTGVIKIDDDFRAIALSQSAPTSSDDYEGLEITDLEAKLPGPKSWQNRLSSKTIEKIGEFLPNSYEVQGDVLIVKLEPEVLDFADEIGNAFLEQLNPVRVVCRDDGVQGEFRVRKLTPIAFRDQNNSTDTVIREHGIGYHTNPAKAYFSARLGTERLESAHHCLRLRSDLQRNLVIYDPYAGVGPNLGLPISDGVVDHIVAGDLNPDAAELLEKNLQFLNSKFSNFTFEVICADALEWSKVPEYIGKADVLFVNIPHSTLFHLPKLLALLKRKSQTLVRGWLILEREEIEESKEKIESLFNDFGALIHEIEIEEAKGFSTTKCFTRLTIYSTIE
;
A
#
# COMPACT_ATOMS: atom_id res chain seq x y z
N MET A 1 27.45 33.51 11.55
CA MET A 1 27.90 33.05 10.24
C MET A 1 27.14 33.78 9.14
N ARG A 2 27.85 34.29 8.10
CA ARG A 2 27.20 35.05 7.03
C ARG A 2 26.21 34.19 6.24
N HIS A 3 25.04 34.75 5.95
CA HIS A 3 24.00 34.16 5.13
C HIS A 3 23.52 35.15 4.09
N LEU A 4 23.28 34.68 2.88
CA LEU A 4 22.63 35.42 1.81
C LEU A 4 21.12 35.28 1.95
N ILE A 5 20.39 36.39 2.04
CA ILE A 5 18.91 36.40 2.07
C ILE A 5 18.42 36.43 0.63
N VAL A 6 17.69 35.38 0.25
CA VAL A 6 17.18 35.21 -1.12
C VAL A 6 15.65 35.07 -1.13
N PRO A 7 14.96 35.53 -2.17
CA PRO A 7 13.53 35.27 -2.33
C PRO A 7 13.25 33.77 -2.39
N SER A 8 12.21 33.31 -1.70
CA SER A 8 11.82 31.88 -1.63
C SER A 8 11.73 31.22 -3.01
N LYS A 9 11.17 31.94 -4.00
CA LYS A 9 10.98 31.46 -5.38
C LYS A 9 12.30 31.31 -6.17
N LYS A 10 13.37 31.99 -5.72
CA LYS A 10 14.70 31.96 -6.35
C LYS A 10 15.74 31.14 -5.56
N THR A 11 15.32 30.44 -4.52
CA THR A 11 16.24 29.67 -3.64
C THR A 11 17.04 28.62 -4.43
N ALA A 12 16.41 27.88 -5.32
CA ALA A 12 17.09 26.85 -6.13
C ALA A 12 18.16 27.47 -7.05
N GLU A 13 17.83 28.55 -7.76
CA GLU A 13 18.72 29.30 -8.65
C GLU A 13 19.96 29.78 -7.89
N TRP A 14 19.77 30.39 -6.72
CA TRP A 14 20.86 30.87 -5.90
C TRP A 14 21.71 29.75 -5.31
N LEU A 15 21.11 28.63 -4.90
CA LEU A 15 21.87 27.46 -4.46
C LEU A 15 22.82 26.94 -5.55
N ASP A 16 22.36 26.85 -6.79
CA ASP A 16 23.16 26.39 -7.92
C ASP A 16 24.27 27.41 -8.24
N LYS A 17 23.97 28.71 -8.26
CA LYS A 17 24.96 29.80 -8.47
C LYS A 17 26.05 29.79 -7.39
N LEU A 18 25.65 29.67 -6.11
CA LEU A 18 26.60 29.64 -5.00
C LEU A 18 27.47 28.38 -5.00
N ARG A 19 26.89 27.21 -5.34
CA ARG A 19 27.66 25.95 -5.47
C ARG A 19 28.67 26.02 -6.60
N SER A 20 28.24 26.49 -7.76
CA SER A 20 29.13 26.63 -8.93
C SER A 20 30.34 27.52 -8.69
N ASN A 21 30.20 28.52 -7.80
CA ASN A 21 31.28 29.44 -7.42
C ASN A 21 32.06 28.98 -6.17
N GLY A 22 31.67 27.89 -5.51
CA GLY A 22 32.29 27.46 -4.25
C GLY A 22 31.99 28.38 -3.08
N TRP A 23 30.91 29.15 -3.13
CA TRP A 23 30.54 30.16 -2.12
C TRP A 23 29.51 29.66 -1.11
N ILE A 24 28.95 28.46 -1.27
CA ILE A 24 28.06 27.86 -0.30
C ILE A 24 28.85 27.20 0.84
N MET A 25 28.35 27.33 2.06
CA MET A 25 28.89 26.58 3.19
C MET A 25 28.34 25.16 3.16
N GLU A 26 29.21 24.20 2.84
CA GLU A 26 28.81 22.79 2.84
C GLU A 26 28.39 22.31 4.24
N GLY A 27 27.48 21.35 4.26
CA GLY A 27 26.99 20.79 5.53
C GLY A 27 26.02 21.69 6.29
N THR A 28 25.50 22.75 5.67
CA THR A 28 24.46 23.60 6.27
C THR A 28 23.15 23.53 5.50
N GLY A 29 22.03 23.68 6.18
CA GLY A 29 20.70 23.75 5.60
C GLY A 29 20.27 25.19 5.29
N VAL A 30 19.32 25.35 4.37
CA VAL A 30 18.65 26.63 4.11
C VAL A 30 17.73 26.96 5.29
N ILE A 31 17.80 28.22 5.76
CA ILE A 31 16.93 28.71 6.84
C ILE A 31 15.69 29.36 6.22
N LYS A 32 14.51 29.02 6.69
CA LYS A 32 13.28 29.76 6.41
C LYS A 32 13.26 31.01 7.31
N ILE A 33 13.31 32.20 6.69
CA ILE A 33 13.13 33.46 7.42
C ILE A 33 11.63 33.71 7.61
N ASP A 34 10.89 33.73 6.51
CA ASP A 34 9.43 33.86 6.45
C ASP A 34 8.87 33.13 5.21
N ASP A 35 7.70 33.50 4.76
CA ASP A 35 7.10 32.86 3.56
C ASP A 35 7.76 33.34 2.25
N ASP A 36 8.32 34.55 2.23
CA ASP A 36 8.90 35.19 1.05
C ASP A 36 10.42 35.02 0.96
N PHE A 37 11.13 34.80 2.08
CA PHE A 37 12.59 34.79 2.13
C PHE A 37 13.19 33.54 2.76
N ARG A 38 14.38 33.19 2.24
CA ARG A 38 15.25 32.12 2.76
C ARG A 38 16.66 32.65 2.95
N ALA A 39 17.40 32.06 3.91
CA ALA A 39 18.80 32.37 4.12
C ALA A 39 19.68 31.17 3.74
N ILE A 40 20.71 31.40 2.94
CA ILE A 40 21.68 30.39 2.50
C ILE A 40 23.04 30.74 3.13
N ALA A 41 23.64 29.80 3.87
CA ALA A 41 24.93 30.01 4.53
C ALA A 41 26.06 30.15 3.52
N LEU A 42 26.86 31.21 3.67
CA LEU A 42 28.00 31.51 2.83
C LEU A 42 29.29 30.92 3.40
N SER A 43 30.14 30.37 2.52
CA SER A 43 31.48 29.91 2.87
C SER A 43 32.39 31.10 3.24
N GLN A 44 33.56 30.81 3.82
CA GLN A 44 34.54 31.83 4.12
C GLN A 44 35.11 32.49 2.87
N SER A 45 35.20 31.74 1.74
CA SER A 45 35.69 32.23 0.45
C SER A 45 34.67 33.08 -0.32
N ALA A 46 33.41 33.13 0.14
CA ALA A 46 32.37 33.89 -0.51
C ALA A 46 32.60 35.39 -0.38
N PRO A 47 32.34 36.21 -1.42
CA PRO A 47 32.42 37.66 -1.38
C PRO A 47 31.65 38.26 -0.17
N THR A 48 32.07 39.45 0.23
CA THR A 48 31.44 40.16 1.36
C THR A 48 30.52 41.31 0.95
N SER A 49 30.63 41.73 -0.34
CA SER A 49 29.79 42.81 -0.86
C SER A 49 28.44 42.26 -1.37
N SER A 50 27.38 42.99 -1.08
CA SER A 50 26.04 42.71 -1.65
C SER A 50 26.00 42.85 -3.18
N ASP A 51 26.91 43.65 -3.74
CA ASP A 51 27.00 43.84 -5.21
C ASP A 51 27.30 42.52 -5.93
N ASP A 52 28.07 41.63 -5.31
CA ASP A 52 28.37 40.29 -5.86
C ASP A 52 27.15 39.37 -5.90
N TYR A 53 26.08 39.76 -5.23
CA TYR A 53 24.83 39.01 -5.08
C TYR A 53 23.61 39.80 -5.59
N GLU A 54 23.79 40.61 -6.59
CA GLU A 54 22.74 41.40 -7.24
C GLU A 54 22.01 42.34 -6.21
N GLY A 55 22.76 42.83 -5.22
CA GLY A 55 22.22 43.72 -4.17
C GLY A 55 21.42 43.01 -3.09
N LEU A 56 21.45 41.69 -3.02
CA LEU A 56 20.78 40.93 -1.94
C LEU A 56 21.49 41.13 -0.61
N GLU A 57 20.72 41.11 0.48
CA GLU A 57 21.19 41.31 1.84
C GLU A 57 22.05 40.13 2.32
N ILE A 58 23.17 40.45 2.95
CA ILE A 58 23.99 39.50 3.72
C ILE A 58 23.81 39.80 5.20
N THR A 59 23.42 38.80 5.97
CA THR A 59 23.22 38.93 7.42
C THR A 59 23.89 37.79 8.17
N ASP A 60 24.22 38.01 9.44
CA ASP A 60 24.78 36.98 10.31
C ASP A 60 23.66 36.25 11.04
N LEU A 61 23.55 34.95 10.78
CA LEU A 61 22.60 34.05 11.44
C LEU A 61 23.33 32.83 12.01
N GLU A 62 22.70 32.17 12.95
CA GLU A 62 23.15 30.85 13.40
C GLU A 62 23.01 29.81 12.28
N ALA A 63 24.06 29.01 12.08
CA ALA A 63 24.01 28.01 11.03
C ALA A 63 22.97 26.92 11.32
N LYS A 64 22.10 26.65 10.37
CA LYS A 64 21.22 25.49 10.44
C LYS A 64 22.02 24.26 10.04
N LEU A 65 22.45 23.48 11.03
CA LEU A 65 23.07 22.19 10.73
C LEU A 65 22.01 21.25 10.15
N PRO A 66 22.37 20.41 9.17
CA PRO A 66 21.47 19.39 8.67
C PRO A 66 21.12 18.46 9.82
N GLY A 67 19.84 18.16 9.92
CA GLY A 67 19.38 17.13 10.87
C GLY A 67 19.97 15.75 10.53
N PRO A 68 19.84 14.80 11.44
CA PRO A 68 20.28 13.43 11.21
C PRO A 68 19.73 12.89 9.87
N LYS A 69 20.59 12.28 9.03
CA LYS A 69 20.22 11.78 7.69
C LYS A 69 19.35 10.53 7.75
N SER A 70 19.45 9.77 8.83
CA SER A 70 18.70 8.55 9.04
C SER A 70 18.32 8.41 10.53
N TRP A 71 17.40 7.51 10.81
CA TRP A 71 16.98 7.20 12.17
C TRP A 71 18.13 6.66 13.03
N GLN A 72 19.07 5.90 12.43
CA GLN A 72 20.24 5.38 13.14
C GLN A 72 21.13 6.53 13.69
N ASN A 73 21.21 7.65 12.98
CA ASN A 73 21.98 8.81 13.43
C ASN A 73 21.36 9.54 14.65
N ARG A 74 20.21 9.09 15.11
CA ARG A 74 19.54 9.59 16.32
C ARG A 74 19.81 8.74 17.55
N LEU A 75 20.37 7.53 17.36
CA LEU A 75 20.81 6.68 18.45
C LEU A 75 22.06 7.23 19.10
N SER A 76 22.24 6.95 20.40
CA SER A 76 23.45 7.32 21.10
C SER A 76 24.68 6.58 20.54
N SER A 77 25.87 7.20 20.58
CA SER A 77 27.11 6.52 20.16
C SER A 77 27.35 5.22 20.92
N LYS A 78 26.98 5.21 22.20
CA LYS A 78 27.08 4.01 23.04
C LYS A 78 26.16 2.88 22.58
N THR A 79 24.96 3.21 22.11
CA THR A 79 24.00 2.25 21.57
C THR A 79 24.52 1.70 20.25
N ILE A 80 25.01 2.57 19.35
CA ILE A 80 25.56 2.16 18.05
C ILE A 80 26.77 1.23 18.24
N GLU A 81 27.68 1.51 19.19
CA GLU A 81 28.81 0.64 19.50
C GLU A 81 28.37 -0.75 19.96
N LYS A 82 27.25 -0.85 20.66
CA LYS A 82 26.75 -2.09 21.24
C LYS A 82 25.98 -2.97 20.29
N ILE A 83 25.13 -2.37 19.45
CA ILE A 83 24.14 -3.08 18.64
C ILE A 83 24.13 -2.67 17.16
N GLY A 84 25.10 -1.86 16.71
CA GLY A 84 25.07 -1.27 15.36
C GLY A 84 24.96 -2.26 14.23
N GLU A 85 25.60 -3.43 14.36
CA GLU A 85 25.56 -4.52 13.36
C GLU A 85 24.21 -5.27 13.29
N PHE A 86 23.41 -5.21 14.38
CA PHE A 86 22.09 -5.87 14.48
C PHE A 86 20.92 -4.92 14.21
N LEU A 87 21.20 -3.65 13.89
CA LEU A 87 20.15 -2.68 13.60
C LEU A 87 19.37 -3.08 12.34
N PRO A 88 18.03 -2.92 12.34
CA PRO A 88 17.20 -3.29 11.21
C PRO A 88 17.55 -2.48 9.95
N ASN A 89 17.70 -3.18 8.82
CA ASN A 89 17.99 -2.60 7.51
C ASN A 89 16.71 -2.23 6.73
N SER A 90 15.55 -2.69 7.17
CA SER A 90 14.28 -2.47 6.50
C SER A 90 13.15 -2.34 7.51
N TYR A 91 12.14 -1.59 7.11
CA TYR A 91 10.88 -1.42 7.84
C TYR A 91 9.75 -1.20 6.82
N GLU A 92 8.53 -1.36 7.27
CA GLU A 92 7.33 -1.08 6.49
C GLU A 92 6.53 0.05 7.14
N VAL A 93 5.91 0.90 6.34
CA VAL A 93 5.00 1.93 6.86
C VAL A 93 3.63 1.70 6.22
N GLN A 94 2.63 1.53 7.07
CA GLN A 94 1.23 1.42 6.68
C GLN A 94 0.46 2.60 7.30
N GLY A 95 0.08 3.57 6.48
CA GLY A 95 -0.49 4.83 6.96
C GLY A 95 0.48 5.57 7.89
N ASP A 96 0.14 5.68 9.17
CA ASP A 96 0.97 6.28 10.22
C ASP A 96 1.57 5.25 11.21
N VAL A 97 1.48 3.96 10.87
CA VAL A 97 2.04 2.83 11.63
C VAL A 97 3.32 2.34 10.95
N LEU A 98 4.45 2.40 11.65
CA LEU A 98 5.71 1.81 11.23
C LEU A 98 5.86 0.43 11.85
N ILE A 99 6.23 -0.54 11.04
CA ILE A 99 6.41 -1.94 11.43
C ILE A 99 7.85 -2.34 11.13
N VAL A 100 8.57 -2.78 12.17
CA VAL A 100 9.97 -3.18 12.08
C VAL A 100 10.21 -4.50 12.77
N LYS A 101 10.95 -5.40 12.11
CA LYS A 101 11.45 -6.61 12.74
C LYS A 101 12.72 -6.28 13.50
N LEU A 102 12.80 -6.69 14.75
CA LEU A 102 13.97 -6.55 15.60
C LEU A 102 14.58 -7.93 15.88
N GLU A 103 15.88 -8.02 15.73
CA GLU A 103 16.62 -9.23 16.12
C GLU A 103 16.72 -9.31 17.67
N PRO A 104 16.92 -10.52 18.25
CA PRO A 104 16.95 -10.68 19.70
C PRO A 104 17.98 -9.78 20.41
N GLU A 105 19.11 -9.52 19.77
CA GLU A 105 20.25 -8.75 20.30
C GLU A 105 19.91 -7.27 20.56
N VAL A 106 18.87 -6.74 19.90
CA VAL A 106 18.47 -5.33 20.00
C VAL A 106 17.19 -5.12 20.80
N LEU A 107 16.57 -6.17 21.33
CA LEU A 107 15.27 -6.06 22.03
C LEU A 107 15.33 -5.15 23.26
N ASP A 108 16.44 -5.17 24.01
CA ASP A 108 16.64 -4.28 25.19
C ASP A 108 16.71 -2.79 24.80
N PHE A 109 16.89 -2.48 23.52
CA PHE A 109 16.97 -1.14 22.95
C PHE A 109 15.73 -0.77 22.12
N ALA A 110 14.66 -1.57 22.16
CA ALA A 110 13.48 -1.39 21.34
C ALA A 110 12.87 0.00 21.49
N ASP A 111 12.77 0.52 22.71
CA ASP A 111 12.22 1.85 22.99
C ASP A 111 13.11 2.97 22.40
N GLU A 112 14.45 2.85 22.50
CA GLU A 112 15.37 3.83 21.91
C GLU A 112 15.29 3.81 20.38
N ILE A 113 15.24 2.63 19.78
CA ILE A 113 15.05 2.43 18.33
C ILE A 113 13.71 3.03 17.89
N GLY A 114 12.63 2.72 18.60
CA GLY A 114 11.30 3.23 18.32
C GLY A 114 11.22 4.76 18.35
N ASN A 115 11.81 5.38 19.37
CA ASN A 115 11.88 6.84 19.50
C ASN A 115 12.73 7.47 18.39
N ALA A 116 13.84 6.84 18.01
CA ALA A 116 14.67 7.30 16.89
C ALA A 116 13.90 7.31 15.56
N PHE A 117 13.05 6.31 15.32
CA PHE A 117 12.13 6.28 14.16
C PHE A 117 11.10 7.42 14.23
N LEU A 118 10.45 7.60 15.37
CA LEU A 118 9.46 8.69 15.55
C LEU A 118 10.11 10.07 15.30
N GLU A 119 11.29 10.32 15.84
CA GLU A 119 11.98 11.58 15.62
C GLU A 119 12.38 11.81 14.16
N GLN A 120 12.73 10.75 13.42
CA GLN A 120 13.14 10.85 12.03
C GLN A 120 11.96 10.98 11.08
N LEU A 121 10.85 10.28 11.36
CA LEU A 121 9.72 10.13 10.46
C LEU A 121 8.47 10.81 11.04
N ASN A 122 8.36 12.13 10.82
CA ASN A 122 7.24 12.93 11.32
C ASN A 122 5.84 12.37 11.04
N PRO A 123 5.54 11.75 9.88
CA PRO A 123 4.22 11.18 9.61
C PRO A 123 3.89 9.93 10.44
N VAL A 124 4.90 9.29 11.04
CA VAL A 124 4.70 8.08 11.86
C VAL A 124 4.19 8.47 13.25
N ARG A 125 3.07 7.86 13.64
CA ARG A 125 2.45 8.02 14.96
C ARG A 125 2.87 6.93 15.93
N VAL A 126 2.94 5.69 15.46
CA VAL A 126 3.30 4.51 16.26
C VAL A 126 4.34 3.66 15.54
N VAL A 127 5.33 3.20 16.27
CA VAL A 127 6.33 2.23 15.84
C VAL A 127 6.04 0.91 16.53
N CYS A 128 5.86 -0.15 15.76
CA CYS A 128 5.59 -1.49 16.26
C CYS A 128 6.71 -2.45 15.88
N ARG A 129 7.09 -3.28 16.85
CA ARG A 129 7.89 -4.48 16.59
C ARG A 129 7.01 -5.56 15.97
N ASP A 130 7.48 -6.17 14.90
CA ASP A 130 6.85 -7.34 14.27
C ASP A 130 7.33 -8.62 14.96
N ASP A 131 6.45 -9.27 15.72
CA ASP A 131 6.69 -10.52 16.41
C ASP A 131 6.30 -11.76 15.56
N GLY A 132 6.07 -11.54 14.24
CA GLY A 132 5.72 -12.57 13.28
C GLY A 132 4.22 -12.71 13.04
N VAL A 133 3.89 -13.64 12.15
CA VAL A 133 2.52 -13.93 11.72
C VAL A 133 1.90 -14.97 12.66
N GLN A 134 0.64 -14.77 13.04
CA GLN A 134 -0.06 -15.64 13.97
C GLN A 134 -1.46 -16.03 13.49
N GLY A 135 -1.91 -17.20 13.95
CA GLY A 135 -3.28 -17.69 13.78
C GLY A 135 -3.67 -18.05 12.36
N GLU A 136 -4.90 -18.47 12.19
CA GLU A 136 -5.51 -18.90 10.94
C GLU A 136 -5.56 -17.79 9.89
N PHE A 137 -5.85 -16.56 10.33
CA PHE A 137 -5.94 -15.38 9.46
C PHE A 137 -4.60 -14.78 9.07
N ARG A 138 -3.49 -15.37 9.54
CA ARG A 138 -2.11 -14.93 9.21
C ARG A 138 -1.88 -13.43 9.47
N VAL A 139 -2.48 -12.90 10.52
CA VAL A 139 -2.27 -11.52 10.96
C VAL A 139 -0.95 -11.37 11.70
N ARG A 140 -0.37 -10.19 11.67
CA ARG A 140 0.88 -9.90 12.37
C ARG A 140 0.62 -9.70 13.86
N LYS A 141 1.46 -10.26 14.70
CA LYS A 141 1.53 -9.85 16.10
C LYS A 141 2.42 -8.63 16.19
N LEU A 142 1.82 -7.49 16.47
CA LEU A 142 2.52 -6.21 16.60
C LEU A 142 2.56 -5.75 18.05
N THR A 143 3.78 -5.43 18.52
CA THR A 143 4.00 -4.86 19.85
C THR A 143 4.43 -3.40 19.69
N PRO A 144 3.63 -2.40 20.11
CA PRO A 144 4.03 -1.00 20.10
C PRO A 144 5.27 -0.79 21.00
N ILE A 145 6.30 -0.16 20.44
CA ILE A 145 7.58 0.14 21.13
C ILE A 145 7.81 1.64 21.29
N ALA A 146 7.16 2.49 20.48
CA ALA A 146 7.14 3.94 20.66
C ALA A 146 5.91 4.53 19.99
N PHE A 147 5.36 5.61 20.55
CA PHE A 147 4.16 6.26 20.00
C PHE A 147 4.04 7.71 20.44
N ARG A 148 3.30 8.51 19.64
CA ARG A 148 2.97 9.92 19.93
C ARG A 148 1.62 10.00 20.64
N ASP A 149 1.41 11.09 21.38
CA ASP A 149 0.11 11.50 21.94
C ASP A 149 -0.59 10.39 22.74
N GLN A 150 0.19 9.53 23.41
CA GLN A 150 -0.30 8.38 24.19
C GLN A 150 -1.21 7.43 23.39
N ASN A 151 -1.14 7.45 22.05
CA ASN A 151 -1.92 6.64 21.16
C ASN A 151 -1.07 5.50 20.57
N ASN A 152 -1.17 4.32 21.14
CA ASN A 152 -0.49 3.10 20.72
C ASN A 152 -1.34 2.21 19.82
N SER A 153 -2.54 2.64 19.41
CA SER A 153 -3.39 1.89 18.47
C SER A 153 -2.70 1.69 17.13
N THR A 154 -2.90 0.53 16.54
CA THR A 154 -2.46 0.22 15.16
C THR A 154 -3.54 0.54 14.12
N ASP A 155 -4.69 1.07 14.51
CA ASP A 155 -5.70 1.57 13.57
C ASP A 155 -5.14 2.73 12.76
N THR A 156 -5.28 2.66 11.44
CA THR A 156 -4.71 3.65 10.52
C THR A 156 -5.54 3.76 9.23
N VAL A 157 -5.15 4.70 8.38
CA VAL A 157 -5.70 4.86 7.03
C VAL A 157 -4.57 4.80 6.02
N ILE A 158 -4.64 3.82 5.13
CA ILE A 158 -3.73 3.72 3.99
C ILE A 158 -4.35 4.45 2.80
N ARG A 159 -3.53 5.20 2.06
CA ARG A 159 -3.95 5.85 0.82
C ARG A 159 -3.34 5.12 -0.37
N GLU A 160 -4.20 4.65 -1.28
CA GLU A 160 -3.79 4.03 -2.53
C GLU A 160 -4.66 4.58 -3.67
N HIS A 161 -4.04 5.02 -4.76
CA HIS A 161 -4.70 5.64 -5.92
C HIS A 161 -5.70 6.77 -5.56
N GLY A 162 -5.38 7.55 -4.52
CA GLY A 162 -6.25 8.65 -4.04
C GLY A 162 -7.41 8.22 -3.14
N ILE A 163 -7.56 6.92 -2.89
CA ILE A 163 -8.60 6.33 -2.03
C ILE A 163 -8.00 6.00 -0.67
N GLY A 164 -8.71 6.36 0.40
CA GLY A 164 -8.34 6.02 1.78
C GLY A 164 -9.03 4.73 2.23
N TYR A 165 -8.27 3.81 2.82
CA TYR A 165 -8.78 2.57 3.41
C TYR A 165 -8.45 2.53 4.89
N HIS A 166 -9.45 2.44 5.74
CA HIS A 166 -9.26 2.10 7.14
C HIS A 166 -8.73 0.69 7.25
N THR A 167 -7.67 0.52 8.01
CA THR A 167 -7.05 -0.78 8.25
C THR A 167 -6.40 -0.84 9.64
N ASN A 168 -6.06 -2.02 10.06
CA ASN A 168 -5.27 -2.28 11.25
C ASN A 168 -4.31 -3.43 10.96
N PRO A 169 -3.01 -3.18 10.80
CA PRO A 169 -2.05 -4.22 10.42
C PRO A 169 -1.86 -5.34 11.47
N ALA A 170 -2.34 -5.14 12.70
CA ALA A 170 -2.40 -6.20 13.72
C ALA A 170 -3.67 -7.06 13.63
N LYS A 171 -4.66 -6.69 12.79
CA LYS A 171 -5.97 -7.33 12.70
C LYS A 171 -6.32 -7.83 11.30
N ALA A 172 -5.87 -7.12 10.26
CA ALA A 172 -6.18 -7.45 8.88
C ALA A 172 -4.95 -7.32 7.99
N TYR A 173 -4.86 -8.21 7.00
CA TYR A 173 -3.79 -8.15 6.01
C TYR A 173 -4.06 -7.03 4.99
N PHE A 174 -3.04 -6.23 4.73
CA PHE A 174 -3.01 -5.29 3.61
C PHE A 174 -1.61 -5.31 2.97
N SER A 175 -1.55 -5.31 1.63
CA SER A 175 -0.28 -5.22 0.90
C SER A 175 -0.29 -4.09 -0.10
N ALA A 176 0.45 -3.02 0.18
CA ALA A 176 0.65 -1.91 -0.76
C ALA A 176 1.35 -2.34 -2.06
N ARG A 177 2.06 -3.49 -2.04
CA ARG A 177 2.76 -4.03 -3.22
C ARG A 177 1.83 -4.55 -4.31
N LEU A 178 0.52 -4.64 -4.04
CA LEU A 178 -0.50 -5.09 -4.98
C LEU A 178 -1.28 -3.92 -5.62
N GLY A 179 -0.86 -2.68 -5.41
CA GLY A 179 -1.54 -1.51 -5.98
C GLY A 179 -1.67 -1.55 -7.50
N THR A 180 -0.61 -1.96 -8.21
CA THR A 180 -0.64 -2.12 -9.68
C THR A 180 -1.64 -3.20 -10.11
N GLU A 181 -1.70 -4.34 -9.40
CA GLU A 181 -2.65 -5.40 -9.70
C GLU A 181 -4.11 -4.97 -9.50
N ARG A 182 -4.37 -4.10 -8.53
CA ARG A 182 -5.71 -3.52 -8.31
C ARG A 182 -6.11 -2.53 -9.39
N LEU A 183 -5.15 -1.76 -9.88
CA LEU A 183 -5.37 -0.87 -11.02
C LEU A 183 -5.73 -1.67 -12.29
N GLU A 184 -5.01 -2.75 -12.57
CA GLU A 184 -5.31 -3.66 -13.67
C GLU A 184 -6.70 -4.30 -13.49
N SER A 185 -7.06 -4.71 -12.28
CA SER A 185 -8.40 -5.25 -12.01
C SER A 185 -9.50 -4.23 -12.29
N ALA A 186 -9.29 -2.96 -11.97
CA ALA A 186 -10.22 -1.88 -12.30
C ALA A 186 -10.35 -1.66 -13.81
N HIS A 187 -9.25 -1.71 -14.57
CA HIS A 187 -9.29 -1.62 -16.04
C HIS A 187 -10.11 -2.77 -16.67
N HIS A 188 -9.97 -3.99 -16.16
CA HIS A 188 -10.80 -5.12 -16.60
C HIS A 188 -12.28 -4.92 -16.24
N CYS A 189 -12.60 -4.33 -15.09
CA CYS A 189 -13.98 -3.98 -14.75
C CYS A 189 -14.54 -2.91 -15.70
N LEU A 190 -13.77 -1.87 -16.02
CA LEU A 190 -14.15 -0.85 -17.00
C LEU A 190 -14.42 -1.46 -18.38
N ARG A 191 -13.56 -2.37 -18.85
CA ARG A 191 -13.75 -3.12 -20.11
C ARG A 191 -15.06 -3.91 -20.10
N LEU A 192 -15.27 -4.75 -19.08
CA LEU A 192 -16.48 -5.55 -18.97
C LEU A 192 -17.75 -4.70 -18.91
N ARG A 193 -17.71 -3.59 -18.14
CA ARG A 193 -18.82 -2.62 -18.07
C ARG A 193 -19.13 -2.03 -19.44
N SER A 194 -18.08 -1.74 -20.22
CA SER A 194 -18.25 -1.22 -21.59
C SER A 194 -18.87 -2.28 -22.51
N ASP A 195 -18.46 -3.54 -22.41
CA ASP A 195 -19.00 -4.62 -23.21
C ASP A 195 -20.48 -4.90 -22.87
N LEU A 196 -20.82 -4.86 -21.59
CA LEU A 196 -22.18 -5.12 -21.10
C LEU A 196 -23.13 -3.92 -21.18
N GLN A 197 -22.61 -2.69 -21.37
CA GLN A 197 -23.36 -1.43 -21.41
C GLN A 197 -24.25 -1.20 -20.16
N ARG A 198 -23.83 -1.71 -19.00
CA ARG A 198 -24.48 -1.54 -17.69
C ARG A 198 -23.47 -1.67 -16.57
N ASN A 199 -23.80 -1.17 -15.39
CA ASN A 199 -22.99 -1.37 -14.20
C ASN A 199 -22.96 -2.83 -13.76
N LEU A 200 -21.92 -3.15 -12.98
CA LEU A 200 -21.50 -4.51 -12.66
C LEU A 200 -21.93 -4.92 -11.25
N VAL A 201 -22.27 -6.20 -11.11
CA VAL A 201 -22.36 -6.87 -9.82
C VAL A 201 -21.01 -7.54 -9.55
N ILE A 202 -20.33 -7.10 -8.49
CA ILE A 202 -18.98 -7.57 -8.13
C ILE A 202 -19.04 -8.43 -6.86
N TYR A 203 -18.45 -9.62 -6.94
CA TYR A 203 -18.27 -10.50 -5.79
C TYR A 203 -16.79 -10.58 -5.44
N ASP A 204 -16.45 -10.30 -4.17
CA ASP A 204 -15.10 -10.45 -3.62
C ASP A 204 -15.15 -11.21 -2.29
N PRO A 205 -15.15 -12.56 -2.32
CA PRO A 205 -15.22 -13.38 -1.10
C PRO A 205 -13.92 -13.38 -0.27
N TYR A 206 -12.88 -12.72 -0.72
CA TYR A 206 -11.56 -12.62 -0.07
C TYR A 206 -11.12 -11.16 0.01
N ALA A 207 -12.06 -10.29 0.30
CA ALA A 207 -11.89 -8.84 0.14
C ALA A 207 -10.87 -8.23 1.11
N GLY A 208 -10.57 -8.88 2.25
CA GLY A 208 -9.82 -8.24 3.32
C GLY A 208 -10.51 -6.95 3.77
N VAL A 209 -9.81 -5.83 3.69
CA VAL A 209 -10.38 -4.50 3.97
C VAL A 209 -10.97 -3.81 2.71
N GLY A 210 -11.09 -4.52 1.59
CA GLY A 210 -11.75 -4.06 0.36
C GLY A 210 -10.91 -3.27 -0.64
N PRO A 211 -9.57 -3.39 -0.70
CA PRO A 211 -8.79 -2.53 -1.58
C PRO A 211 -9.01 -2.77 -3.08
N ASN A 212 -9.45 -3.97 -3.51
CA ASN A 212 -9.81 -4.26 -4.90
C ASN A 212 -11.09 -3.54 -5.36
N LEU A 213 -11.94 -3.16 -4.42
CA LEU A 213 -13.27 -2.61 -4.71
C LEU A 213 -13.25 -1.08 -4.92
N GLY A 214 -12.25 -0.40 -4.36
CA GLY A 214 -12.23 1.06 -4.33
C GLY A 214 -12.16 1.73 -5.69
N LEU A 215 -11.26 1.25 -6.58
CA LEU A 215 -11.16 1.82 -7.94
C LEU A 215 -12.42 1.55 -8.78
N PRO A 216 -12.98 0.33 -8.90
CA PRO A 216 -14.26 0.12 -9.59
C PRO A 216 -15.39 0.99 -9.06
N ILE A 217 -15.46 1.22 -7.74
CA ILE A 217 -16.44 2.13 -7.13
C ILE A 217 -16.19 3.57 -7.58
N SER A 218 -14.94 4.05 -7.50
CA SER A 218 -14.59 5.43 -7.85
C SER A 218 -14.77 5.72 -9.34
N ASP A 219 -14.64 4.70 -10.20
CA ASP A 219 -14.85 4.77 -11.65
C ASP A 219 -16.35 4.72 -12.02
N GLY A 220 -17.24 4.51 -11.04
CA GLY A 220 -18.69 4.51 -11.23
C GLY A 220 -19.21 3.33 -12.05
N VAL A 221 -18.49 2.19 -12.03
CA VAL A 221 -18.88 1.00 -12.82
C VAL A 221 -19.65 -0.05 -12.03
N VAL A 222 -19.88 0.19 -10.74
CA VAL A 222 -20.49 -0.76 -9.81
C VAL A 222 -21.99 -0.47 -9.63
N ASP A 223 -22.81 -1.52 -9.65
CA ASP A 223 -24.23 -1.52 -9.28
C ASP A 223 -24.41 -2.12 -7.87
N HIS A 224 -23.84 -3.31 -7.66
CA HIS A 224 -23.93 -4.03 -6.39
C HIS A 224 -22.64 -4.76 -6.06
N ILE A 225 -22.29 -4.82 -4.78
CA ILE A 225 -21.15 -5.55 -4.25
C ILE A 225 -21.63 -6.56 -3.22
N VAL A 226 -21.16 -7.81 -3.36
CA VAL A 226 -21.15 -8.78 -2.27
C VAL A 226 -19.69 -9.07 -1.95
N ALA A 227 -19.24 -8.64 -0.77
CA ALA A 227 -17.86 -8.79 -0.38
C ALA A 227 -17.74 -9.43 1.00
N GLY A 228 -16.66 -10.15 1.27
CA GLY A 228 -16.49 -10.77 2.56
C GLY A 228 -15.07 -11.19 2.86
N ASP A 229 -14.87 -11.59 4.09
CA ASP A 229 -13.64 -12.21 4.57
C ASP A 229 -13.96 -13.18 5.70
N LEU A 230 -13.15 -14.21 5.85
CA LEU A 230 -13.29 -15.16 6.95
C LEU A 230 -12.86 -14.54 8.29
N ASN A 231 -11.96 -13.55 8.25
CA ASN A 231 -11.50 -12.81 9.41
C ASN A 231 -12.54 -11.74 9.82
N PRO A 232 -13.15 -11.83 11.01
CA PRO A 232 -14.18 -10.88 11.45
C PRO A 232 -13.66 -9.44 11.61
N ASP A 233 -12.40 -9.26 12.02
CA ASP A 233 -11.80 -7.92 12.09
C ASP A 233 -11.62 -7.29 10.68
N ALA A 234 -11.31 -8.10 9.68
CA ALA A 234 -11.24 -7.65 8.29
C ALA A 234 -12.63 -7.30 7.74
N ALA A 235 -13.65 -8.12 8.03
CA ALA A 235 -15.03 -7.87 7.62
C ALA A 235 -15.60 -6.58 8.24
N GLU A 236 -15.31 -6.29 9.52
CA GLU A 236 -15.68 -5.02 10.17
C GLU A 236 -15.02 -3.81 9.48
N LEU A 237 -13.73 -3.90 9.16
CA LEU A 237 -13.02 -2.86 8.44
C LEU A 237 -13.52 -2.70 7.00
N LEU A 238 -13.88 -3.80 6.33
CA LEU A 238 -14.49 -3.81 5.00
C LEU A 238 -15.82 -3.06 4.99
N GLU A 239 -16.71 -3.38 5.95
CA GLU A 239 -17.99 -2.69 6.11
C GLU A 239 -17.79 -1.18 6.26
N LYS A 240 -16.89 -0.77 7.16
CA LYS A 240 -16.53 0.64 7.37
C LYS A 240 -16.02 1.31 6.10
N ASN A 241 -15.18 0.63 5.32
CA ASN A 241 -14.62 1.15 4.07
C ASN A 241 -15.70 1.27 2.99
N LEU A 242 -16.58 0.29 2.84
CA LEU A 242 -17.68 0.35 1.87
C LEU A 242 -18.70 1.44 2.21
N GLN A 243 -19.02 1.62 3.50
CA GLN A 243 -19.84 2.75 3.96
C GLN A 243 -19.21 4.09 3.62
N PHE A 244 -17.91 4.25 3.88
CA PHE A 244 -17.16 5.46 3.53
C PHE A 244 -17.16 5.71 2.02
N LEU A 245 -16.88 4.69 1.21
CA LEU A 245 -16.87 4.79 -0.26
C LEU A 245 -18.27 5.11 -0.80
N ASN A 246 -19.32 4.49 -0.25
CA ASN A 246 -20.70 4.76 -0.64
C ASN A 246 -21.11 6.20 -0.31
N SER A 247 -20.68 6.74 0.83
CA SER A 247 -20.92 8.13 1.18
C SER A 247 -20.26 9.13 0.23
N LYS A 248 -19.12 8.74 -0.39
CA LYS A 248 -18.31 9.59 -1.26
C LYS A 248 -18.71 9.49 -2.74
N PHE A 249 -19.02 8.28 -3.21
CA PHE A 249 -19.22 7.97 -4.62
C PHE A 249 -20.68 7.60 -4.96
N SER A 250 -21.58 7.60 -3.99
CA SER A 250 -23.01 7.28 -3.96
C SER A 250 -23.59 6.82 -5.29
N ASN A 251 -23.80 5.54 -5.52
CA ASN A 251 -24.61 4.95 -6.60
C ASN A 251 -24.47 3.42 -6.66
N PHE A 252 -24.08 2.78 -5.58
CA PHE A 252 -24.02 1.31 -5.50
C PHE A 252 -24.63 0.83 -4.18
N THR A 253 -25.06 -0.42 -4.18
CA THR A 253 -25.47 -1.12 -2.96
C THR A 253 -24.42 -2.17 -2.59
N PHE A 254 -24.38 -2.58 -1.32
CA PHE A 254 -23.42 -3.60 -0.91
C PHE A 254 -23.93 -4.44 0.24
N GLU A 255 -23.38 -5.64 0.35
CA GLU A 255 -23.51 -6.59 1.45
C GLU A 255 -22.12 -7.06 1.89
N VAL A 256 -21.88 -7.13 3.19
CA VAL A 256 -20.65 -7.67 3.76
C VAL A 256 -20.93 -8.96 4.52
N ILE A 257 -20.13 -9.99 4.25
CA ILE A 257 -20.31 -11.33 4.78
C ILE A 257 -19.04 -11.77 5.51
N CYS A 258 -19.18 -12.11 6.80
CA CYS A 258 -18.12 -12.75 7.56
C CYS A 258 -18.35 -14.27 7.56
N ALA A 259 -17.84 -14.96 6.53
CA ALA A 259 -18.01 -16.41 6.37
C ALA A 259 -16.96 -17.00 5.43
N ASP A 260 -16.82 -18.33 5.45
CA ASP A 260 -16.02 -19.05 4.47
C ASP A 260 -16.61 -18.84 3.06
N ALA A 261 -15.77 -18.37 2.14
CA ALA A 261 -16.13 -18.16 0.75
C ALA A 261 -16.71 -19.42 0.07
N LEU A 262 -16.30 -20.61 0.51
CA LEU A 262 -16.80 -21.89 -0.02
C LEU A 262 -18.27 -22.17 0.36
N GLU A 263 -18.81 -21.48 1.34
CA GLU A 263 -20.21 -21.57 1.72
C GLU A 263 -21.13 -20.73 0.82
N TRP A 264 -20.57 -19.70 0.13
CA TRP A 264 -21.38 -18.78 -0.69
C TRP A 264 -22.10 -19.49 -1.83
N SER A 265 -21.48 -20.50 -2.45
CA SER A 265 -22.11 -21.31 -3.49
C SER A 265 -23.25 -22.20 -3.01
N LYS A 266 -23.49 -22.29 -1.69
CA LYS A 266 -24.62 -23.01 -1.06
C LYS A 266 -25.81 -22.10 -0.78
N VAL A 267 -25.63 -20.78 -0.91
CA VAL A 267 -26.67 -19.76 -0.67
C VAL A 267 -27.36 -19.44 -1.99
N PRO A 268 -28.62 -19.80 -2.18
CA PRO A 268 -29.33 -19.63 -3.46
C PRO A 268 -29.35 -18.18 -3.95
N GLU A 269 -29.38 -17.22 -3.03
CA GLU A 269 -29.42 -15.78 -3.32
C GLU A 269 -28.16 -15.28 -4.02
N TYR A 270 -27.03 -15.95 -3.84
CA TYR A 270 -25.75 -15.56 -4.46
C TYR A 270 -25.46 -16.24 -5.78
N ILE A 271 -26.12 -17.36 -6.08
CA ILE A 271 -25.88 -18.16 -7.26
C ILE A 271 -26.28 -17.39 -8.53
N GLY A 272 -25.39 -17.36 -9.52
CA GLY A 272 -25.67 -16.82 -10.85
C GLY A 272 -25.85 -15.30 -10.90
N LYS A 273 -25.25 -14.56 -9.99
CA LYS A 273 -25.44 -13.09 -9.88
C LYS A 273 -24.21 -12.26 -10.26
N ALA A 274 -23.00 -12.77 -10.03
CA ALA A 274 -21.77 -12.01 -10.20
C ALA A 274 -21.41 -11.80 -11.69
N ASP A 275 -21.21 -10.56 -12.08
CA ASP A 275 -20.56 -10.21 -13.35
C ASP A 275 -19.04 -10.30 -13.23
N VAL A 276 -18.51 -9.94 -12.04
CA VAL A 276 -17.10 -10.02 -11.70
C VAL A 276 -16.92 -10.84 -10.42
N LEU A 277 -15.98 -11.77 -10.45
CA LEU A 277 -15.56 -12.55 -9.30
C LEU A 277 -14.07 -12.31 -9.03
N PHE A 278 -13.74 -11.72 -7.88
CA PHE A 278 -12.37 -11.63 -7.40
C PHE A 278 -12.01 -12.86 -6.56
N VAL A 279 -10.87 -13.49 -6.84
CA VAL A 279 -10.37 -14.67 -6.10
C VAL A 279 -8.97 -14.38 -5.56
N ASN A 280 -8.91 -13.71 -4.41
CA ASN A 280 -7.65 -13.27 -3.81
C ASN A 280 -7.18 -14.18 -2.68
N ILE A 281 -6.96 -15.45 -3.01
CA ILE A 281 -6.40 -16.49 -2.13
C ILE A 281 -5.27 -17.27 -2.86
N PRO A 282 -4.13 -16.63 -3.16
CA PRO A 282 -3.17 -17.11 -4.16
C PRO A 282 -2.58 -18.49 -3.88
N HIS A 283 -2.52 -18.93 -2.63
CA HIS A 283 -2.06 -20.28 -2.26
C HIS A 283 -3.09 -21.37 -2.54
N SER A 284 -4.37 -21.02 -2.68
CA SER A 284 -5.48 -21.99 -2.73
C SER A 284 -6.48 -21.70 -3.86
N THR A 285 -6.18 -20.77 -4.75
CA THR A 285 -7.10 -20.35 -5.82
C THR A 285 -7.60 -21.55 -6.65
N LEU A 286 -6.72 -22.46 -7.05
CA LEU A 286 -7.10 -23.66 -7.82
C LEU A 286 -8.05 -24.58 -7.07
N PHE A 287 -7.99 -24.62 -5.75
CA PHE A 287 -8.90 -25.43 -4.93
C PHE A 287 -10.27 -24.74 -4.72
N HIS A 288 -10.27 -23.40 -4.59
CA HIS A 288 -11.48 -22.63 -4.33
C HIS A 288 -12.30 -22.34 -5.60
N LEU A 289 -11.62 -22.03 -6.72
CA LEU A 289 -12.23 -21.59 -7.97
C LEU A 289 -13.37 -22.52 -8.46
N PRO A 290 -13.24 -23.87 -8.47
CA PRO A 290 -14.33 -24.76 -8.92
C PRO A 290 -15.66 -24.55 -8.19
N LYS A 291 -15.59 -24.24 -6.90
CA LYS A 291 -16.77 -24.06 -6.05
C LYS A 291 -17.40 -22.69 -6.21
N LEU A 292 -16.61 -21.70 -6.65
CA LEU A 292 -17.06 -20.32 -6.81
C LEU A 292 -17.68 -20.03 -8.18
N LEU A 293 -17.48 -20.88 -9.19
CA LEU A 293 -18.03 -20.68 -10.54
C LEU A 293 -19.57 -20.57 -10.54
N ALA A 294 -20.24 -21.24 -9.61
CA ALA A 294 -21.68 -21.15 -9.46
C ALA A 294 -22.20 -19.74 -9.14
N LEU A 295 -21.35 -18.86 -8.61
CA LEU A 295 -21.68 -17.47 -8.32
C LEU A 295 -21.79 -16.61 -9.58
N LEU A 296 -21.08 -16.99 -10.66
CA LEU A 296 -21.02 -16.24 -11.90
C LEU A 296 -22.36 -16.25 -12.63
N LYS A 297 -22.69 -15.10 -13.22
CA LYS A 297 -23.91 -14.88 -13.98
C LYS A 297 -23.97 -15.77 -15.22
N ARG A 298 -25.15 -16.34 -15.49
CA ARG A 298 -25.40 -17.16 -16.68
C ARG A 298 -25.87 -16.30 -17.85
N LYS A 299 -25.58 -16.72 -19.07
CA LYS A 299 -26.00 -16.10 -20.33
C LYS A 299 -25.55 -14.64 -20.47
N SER A 300 -24.45 -14.31 -19.84
CA SER A 300 -23.81 -12.99 -19.89
C SER A 300 -22.32 -13.19 -19.83
N GLN A 301 -21.56 -12.31 -20.45
CA GLN A 301 -20.11 -12.29 -20.26
C GLN A 301 -19.78 -11.96 -18.79
N THR A 302 -18.81 -12.68 -18.25
CA THR A 302 -18.33 -12.55 -16.87
C THR A 302 -16.81 -12.43 -16.84
N LEU A 303 -16.29 -11.89 -15.75
CA LEU A 303 -14.87 -11.74 -15.48
C LEU A 303 -14.50 -12.45 -14.18
N VAL A 304 -13.49 -13.32 -14.23
CA VAL A 304 -12.77 -13.79 -13.03
C VAL A 304 -11.40 -13.16 -13.00
N ARG A 305 -11.10 -12.47 -11.92
CA ARG A 305 -9.75 -11.96 -11.62
C ARG A 305 -9.25 -12.59 -10.34
N GLY A 306 -8.06 -13.18 -10.41
CA GLY A 306 -7.48 -13.84 -9.25
C GLY A 306 -5.96 -13.82 -9.30
N TRP A 307 -5.37 -14.45 -8.29
CA TRP A 307 -3.92 -14.60 -8.19
C TRP A 307 -3.59 -16.02 -7.75
N LEU A 308 -2.43 -16.52 -8.24
CA LEU A 308 -1.91 -17.82 -7.85
C LEU A 308 -0.43 -17.70 -7.47
N ILE A 309 0.03 -18.63 -6.67
CA ILE A 309 1.45 -18.87 -6.45
C ILE A 309 1.76 -20.23 -7.06
N LEU A 310 2.53 -20.22 -8.14
CA LEU A 310 2.86 -21.38 -8.94
C LEU A 310 4.37 -21.55 -9.06
N GLU A 311 4.84 -22.77 -9.28
CA GLU A 311 6.15 -22.99 -9.90
C GLU A 311 6.08 -22.46 -11.34
N ARG A 312 7.15 -21.82 -11.84
CA ARG A 312 7.13 -21.20 -13.18
C ARG A 312 6.84 -22.21 -14.30
N GLU A 313 7.28 -23.44 -14.12
CA GLU A 313 7.04 -24.54 -15.06
C GLU A 313 5.61 -25.08 -15.04
N GLU A 314 4.81 -24.77 -14.00
CA GLU A 314 3.42 -25.22 -13.86
C GLU A 314 2.40 -24.22 -14.41
N ILE A 315 2.80 -23.09 -14.97
CA ILE A 315 1.88 -22.03 -15.43
C ILE A 315 0.98 -22.58 -16.56
N GLU A 316 1.55 -23.21 -17.58
CA GLU A 316 0.78 -23.75 -18.71
C GLU A 316 -0.13 -24.91 -18.27
N GLU A 317 0.36 -25.83 -17.45
CA GLU A 317 -0.46 -26.92 -16.90
C GLU A 317 -1.62 -26.38 -16.06
N SER A 318 -1.37 -25.33 -15.29
CA SER A 318 -2.41 -24.67 -14.48
C SER A 318 -3.46 -24.00 -15.36
N LYS A 319 -3.06 -23.42 -16.49
CA LYS A 319 -3.97 -22.86 -17.48
C LYS A 319 -4.87 -23.93 -18.09
N GLU A 320 -4.30 -25.05 -18.55
CA GLU A 320 -5.05 -26.18 -19.07
C GLU A 320 -6.05 -26.76 -18.05
N LYS A 321 -5.66 -26.87 -16.78
CA LYS A 321 -6.56 -27.30 -15.69
C LYS A 321 -7.74 -26.34 -15.50
N ILE A 322 -7.50 -25.04 -15.56
CA ILE A 322 -8.57 -24.04 -15.44
C ILE A 322 -9.48 -24.05 -16.66
N GLU A 323 -8.94 -24.18 -17.86
CA GLU A 323 -9.73 -24.32 -19.10
C GLU A 323 -10.65 -25.56 -19.05
N SER A 324 -10.12 -26.72 -18.63
CA SER A 324 -10.94 -27.93 -18.42
C SER A 324 -12.04 -27.70 -17.40
N LEU A 325 -11.71 -27.06 -16.26
CA LEU A 325 -12.68 -26.74 -15.21
C LEU A 325 -13.86 -25.89 -15.73
N PHE A 326 -13.59 -24.85 -16.52
CA PHE A 326 -14.62 -23.98 -17.09
C PHE A 326 -15.44 -24.71 -18.12
N ASN A 327 -14.83 -25.54 -18.98
CA ASN A 327 -15.52 -26.38 -19.95
C ASN A 327 -16.45 -27.38 -19.25
N ASP A 328 -15.99 -28.06 -18.21
CA ASP A 328 -16.78 -29.02 -17.43
C ASP A 328 -17.97 -28.33 -16.72
N PHE A 329 -17.82 -27.06 -16.37
CA PHE A 329 -18.88 -26.24 -15.80
C PHE A 329 -19.89 -25.73 -16.85
N GLY A 330 -19.64 -25.93 -18.13
CA GLY A 330 -20.47 -25.45 -19.23
C GLY A 330 -20.23 -23.97 -19.57
N ALA A 331 -19.01 -23.48 -19.35
CA ALA A 331 -18.64 -22.13 -19.67
C ALA A 331 -17.82 -22.06 -20.97
N LEU A 332 -18.17 -21.13 -21.84
CA LEU A 332 -17.36 -20.75 -22.99
C LEU A 332 -16.34 -19.69 -22.57
N ILE A 333 -15.06 -20.01 -22.63
CA ILE A 333 -13.96 -19.06 -22.37
C ILE A 333 -13.73 -18.25 -23.66
N HIS A 334 -13.73 -16.92 -23.51
CA HIS A 334 -13.40 -15.98 -24.58
C HIS A 334 -11.91 -15.56 -24.51
N GLU A 335 -11.38 -15.44 -23.30
CA GLU A 335 -10.00 -15.03 -23.04
C GLU A 335 -9.56 -15.64 -21.70
N ILE A 336 -8.35 -16.20 -21.64
CA ILE A 336 -7.71 -16.66 -20.41
C ILE A 336 -6.23 -16.31 -20.42
N GLU A 337 -5.80 -15.63 -19.40
CA GLU A 337 -4.40 -15.23 -19.18
C GLU A 337 -3.94 -15.64 -17.79
N ILE A 338 -2.77 -16.28 -17.71
CA ILE A 338 -2.03 -16.50 -16.48
C ILE A 338 -0.62 -15.99 -16.71
N GLU A 339 -0.27 -14.89 -16.04
CA GLU A 339 1.00 -14.21 -16.25
C GLU A 339 1.75 -14.00 -14.93
N GLU A 340 3.07 -14.14 -14.97
CA GLU A 340 3.90 -13.77 -13.82
C GLU A 340 3.81 -12.26 -13.56
N ALA A 341 3.27 -11.86 -12.41
CA ALA A 341 3.24 -10.48 -11.96
C ALA A 341 4.53 -10.10 -11.21
N LYS A 342 5.09 -11.04 -10.43
CA LYS A 342 6.38 -10.87 -9.72
C LYS A 342 6.93 -12.20 -9.23
N GLY A 343 8.23 -12.25 -8.98
CA GLY A 343 8.87 -13.38 -8.29
C GLY A 343 8.33 -13.54 -6.85
N PHE A 344 8.15 -14.77 -6.43
CA PHE A 344 7.76 -15.13 -5.06
C PHE A 344 8.92 -15.82 -4.31
N SER A 345 9.61 -16.74 -4.98
CA SER A 345 10.84 -17.38 -4.52
C SER A 345 11.74 -17.66 -5.73
N THR A 346 12.81 -18.44 -5.54
CA THR A 346 13.72 -18.83 -6.63
C THR A 346 12.98 -19.55 -7.76
N THR A 347 12.05 -20.45 -7.44
CA THR A 347 11.31 -21.27 -8.40
C THR A 347 9.87 -20.81 -8.58
N LYS A 348 9.24 -20.22 -7.54
CA LYS A 348 7.83 -19.79 -7.54
C LYS A 348 7.66 -18.35 -7.95
N CYS A 349 6.56 -18.09 -8.63
CA CYS A 349 6.09 -16.78 -8.97
C CYS A 349 4.67 -16.52 -8.44
N PHE A 350 4.39 -15.25 -8.21
CA PHE A 350 3.05 -14.74 -8.00
C PHE A 350 2.49 -14.36 -9.37
N THR A 351 1.43 -15.06 -9.80
CA THR A 351 0.80 -14.86 -11.10
C THR A 351 -0.55 -14.18 -10.95
N ARG A 352 -0.91 -13.43 -11.97
CA ARG A 352 -2.28 -12.92 -12.17
C ARG A 352 -3.07 -13.88 -13.04
N LEU A 353 -4.34 -14.04 -12.72
CA LEU A 353 -5.32 -14.80 -13.48
C LEU A 353 -6.40 -13.86 -13.98
N THR A 354 -6.67 -13.89 -15.28
CA THR A 354 -7.78 -13.16 -15.92
C THR A 354 -8.55 -14.11 -16.82
N ILE A 355 -9.87 -14.20 -16.63
CA ILE A 355 -10.73 -15.05 -17.46
C ILE A 355 -11.98 -14.26 -17.83
N TYR A 356 -12.23 -14.11 -19.13
CA TYR A 356 -13.51 -13.69 -19.65
C TYR A 356 -14.26 -14.92 -20.19
N SER A 357 -15.48 -15.13 -19.71
CA SER A 357 -16.28 -16.31 -20.07
C SER A 357 -17.76 -16.02 -20.12
N THR A 358 -18.51 -16.89 -20.75
CA THR A 358 -19.99 -16.93 -20.68
C THR A 358 -20.41 -18.32 -20.23
N ILE A 359 -21.22 -18.41 -19.18
CA ILE A 359 -21.79 -19.65 -18.68
C ILE A 359 -23.16 -19.83 -19.32
N GLU A 360 -23.42 -21.02 -19.93
CA GLU A 360 -24.66 -21.35 -20.57
C GLU A 360 -25.86 -21.50 -19.59
#